data_4a9791811eec8ef096c497e0c3203453
#
_entry.id   4a9791811eec8ef096c497e0c3203453
#
_cell.length_a   1.000
_cell.length_b   1.000
_cell.length_c   1.000
_cell.angle_alpha   90.00
_cell.angle_beta   90.00
_cell.angle_gamma   90.00
#
_symmetry.space_group_name_H-M   'P 1'
#
loop_
_entity.id
_entity.type
_entity.pdbx_description
1 polymer ?
#
loop_
_entity_poly.entity_id
_entity_poly.type
_entity_poly.pdbx_seq_one_letter_code
_entity_poly.pdbx_strand_id
1 'polypeptide(L)'
;MKKIISILLCCVFLVAATACTSESGDPSGSAKPNNTNSPSPTPEATPTATPAPVDSITGSAADVLASILEKAGDSEVATMEVPLDAENSLGMAGISAEQLESLVEDSVVSSAMMSSVAHIAVLVKCKDVESAETIKLAMKDNFDVRRWVCVMPEKVFVVDSGTYVMLVASFEDYADALYNEFKAIAGENIGEMVAIPVE
;
A
#
# COMPACT_ATOMS: atom_id res chain seq x y z
N MET A 1 -36.62 3.57 -28.33
CA MET A 1 -37.57 2.45 -28.56
C MET A 1 -36.84 1.15 -28.30
N LYS A 2 -37.52 0.29 -27.54
CA LYS A 2 -37.24 -1.12 -27.21
C LYS A 2 -36.14 -1.31 -26.14
N LYS A 3 -36.48 -1.47 -24.88
CA LYS A 3 -37.14 -2.58 -24.17
C LYS A 3 -36.20 -3.80 -24.14
N ILE A 4 -35.80 -4.25 -22.97
CA ILE A 4 -36.38 -5.19 -21.99
C ILE A 4 -35.32 -6.27 -21.83
N ILE A 5 -34.98 -6.92 -20.75
CA ILE A 5 -35.72 -7.64 -19.68
C ILE A 5 -34.71 -8.08 -18.67
N SER A 6 -34.85 -7.76 -17.50
CA SER A 6 -35.00 -8.47 -16.22
C SER A 6 -35.00 -10.00 -16.35
N ILE A 7 -34.04 -10.67 -15.70
CA ILE A 7 -34.25 -12.01 -15.16
C ILE A 7 -33.65 -12.08 -13.76
N LEU A 8 -34.57 -12.10 -12.85
CA LEU A 8 -34.49 -12.47 -11.46
C LEU A 8 -34.20 -13.98 -11.37
N LEU A 9 -33.13 -14.41 -10.72
CA LEU A 9 -33.05 -15.79 -10.28
C LEU A 9 -32.63 -15.85 -8.83
N CYS A 10 -33.67 -15.94 -7.97
CA CYS A 10 -33.59 -16.40 -6.60
C CYS A 10 -33.08 -17.83 -6.56
N CYS A 11 -32.00 -18.12 -5.83
CA CYS A 11 -31.76 -19.43 -5.27
C CYS A 11 -31.56 -19.32 -3.77
N VAL A 12 -32.64 -19.65 -3.08
CA VAL A 12 -32.73 -20.00 -1.66
C VAL A 12 -32.01 -21.33 -1.45
N PHE A 13 -31.02 -21.41 -0.62
CA PHE A 13 -30.59 -22.65 0.01
C PHE A 13 -30.67 -22.50 1.53
N LEU A 14 -31.77 -23.06 2.05
CA LEU A 14 -31.90 -23.56 3.40
C LEU A 14 -31.13 -24.89 3.49
N VAL A 15 -30.55 -25.20 4.62
CA VAL A 15 -30.44 -26.48 5.35
C VAL A 15 -29.28 -26.35 6.32
N ALA A 16 -29.47 -26.45 7.54
CA ALA A 16 -29.96 -27.33 8.56
C ALA A 16 -28.88 -27.50 9.65
N ALA A 17 -29.31 -27.21 10.84
CA ALA A 17 -28.63 -27.47 12.07
C ALA A 17 -28.55 -28.98 12.32
N THR A 18 -27.41 -29.46 12.84
CA THR A 18 -27.36 -30.68 13.64
C THR A 18 -26.63 -30.43 14.94
N ALA A 19 -27.41 -30.45 15.98
CA ALA A 19 -26.97 -30.57 17.35
C ALA A 19 -26.59 -32.06 17.63
N CYS A 20 -25.51 -32.28 18.36
CA CYS A 20 -25.31 -33.52 19.13
C CYS A 20 -24.86 -33.17 20.52
N THR A 21 -25.79 -33.38 21.41
CA THR A 21 -25.62 -33.58 22.86
C THR A 21 -25.19 -35.02 23.14
N SER A 22 -24.36 -35.24 24.15
CA SER A 22 -24.35 -36.34 25.15
C SER A 22 -23.14 -36.10 26.04
N GLU A 23 -23.33 -35.87 27.25
CA GLU A 23 -23.85 -36.57 28.43
C GLU A 23 -22.74 -37.22 29.27
N SER A 24 -22.68 -36.70 30.49
CA SER A 24 -22.52 -37.34 31.80
C SER A 24 -21.36 -38.29 32.09
N GLY A 25 -20.68 -37.96 33.19
CA GLY A 25 -19.87 -38.91 33.96
C GLY A 25 -19.08 -38.29 35.10
N ASP A 26 -19.75 -37.95 36.21
CA ASP A 26 -19.15 -37.83 37.52
C ASP A 26 -19.27 -39.22 38.22
N PRO A 27 -18.40 -39.70 39.12
CA PRO A 27 -18.26 -39.07 40.43
C PRO A 27 -16.90 -39.22 41.17
N SER A 28 -16.72 -38.30 42.10
CA SER A 28 -16.22 -38.50 43.47
C SER A 28 -14.81 -39.05 43.75
N GLY A 29 -14.02 -38.25 44.44
CA GLY A 29 -12.79 -38.66 45.12
C GLY A 29 -12.17 -37.50 45.91
N SER A 30 -12.63 -37.38 47.16
CA SER A 30 -12.15 -36.51 48.22
C SER A 30 -10.65 -36.68 48.50
N ALA A 31 -9.90 -35.59 48.63
CA ALA A 31 -8.93 -35.34 49.71
C ALA A 31 -8.23 -33.98 49.56
N LYS A 32 -8.46 -33.13 50.51
CA LYS A 32 -7.59 -32.00 50.93
C LYS A 32 -6.52 -32.57 51.88
N PRO A 33 -5.36 -31.93 52.18
CA PRO A 33 -5.12 -30.49 52.24
C PRO A 33 -3.70 -30.00 51.83
N ASN A 34 -3.62 -28.68 51.68
CA ASN A 34 -2.54 -27.79 52.15
C ASN A 34 -1.18 -27.75 51.41
N ASN A 35 -0.83 -26.73 50.78
CA ASN A 35 0.02 -25.64 51.31
C ASN A 35 0.32 -24.54 50.24
N THR A 36 -0.12 -23.37 50.54
CA THR A 36 0.58 -22.08 50.47
C THR A 36 1.89 -22.06 49.69
N ASN A 37 1.87 -21.38 48.57
CA ASN A 37 2.80 -20.32 48.16
C ASN A 37 2.32 -19.77 46.82
N SER A 38 1.58 -18.68 46.90
CA SER A 38 1.28 -17.82 45.74
C SER A 38 2.54 -16.98 45.46
N PRO A 39 3.19 -17.15 44.33
CA PRO A 39 4.12 -16.13 43.88
C PRO A 39 3.27 -14.92 43.40
N SER A 40 3.55 -13.79 44.03
CA SER A 40 3.07 -12.48 43.63
C SER A 40 3.31 -12.31 42.12
N PRO A 41 2.32 -11.81 41.34
CA PRO A 41 2.55 -11.52 39.94
C PRO A 41 3.61 -10.41 39.85
N THR A 42 4.74 -10.74 39.26
CA THR A 42 5.70 -9.77 38.77
C THR A 42 4.94 -8.84 37.83
N PRO A 43 5.08 -7.50 37.96
CA PRO A 43 4.47 -6.59 37.01
C PRO A 43 5.02 -6.90 35.62
N GLU A 44 4.14 -7.34 34.73
CA GLU A 44 4.42 -7.48 33.32
C GLU A 44 4.83 -6.10 32.80
N ALA A 45 6.07 -5.98 32.30
CA ALA A 45 6.58 -4.74 31.76
C ALA A 45 5.64 -4.33 30.62
N THR A 46 4.95 -3.23 30.79
CA THR A 46 4.20 -2.55 29.72
C THR A 46 5.15 -2.37 28.54
N PRO A 47 4.85 -2.86 27.35
CA PRO A 47 5.69 -2.60 26.19
C PRO A 47 5.81 -1.09 26.02
N THR A 48 7.03 -0.59 26.14
CA THR A 48 7.36 0.81 25.82
C THR A 48 7.01 0.96 24.34
N ALA A 49 5.99 1.78 24.05
CA ALA A 49 5.65 2.11 22.68
C ALA A 49 6.91 2.65 21.99
N THR A 50 7.38 1.98 20.96
CA THR A 50 8.43 2.51 20.07
C THR A 50 7.91 3.85 19.55
N PRO A 51 8.68 4.95 19.67
CA PRO A 51 8.26 6.23 19.09
C PRO A 51 7.93 6.00 17.61
N ALA A 52 6.78 6.52 17.17
CA ALA A 52 6.44 6.50 15.75
C ALA A 52 7.57 7.16 14.96
N PRO A 53 7.99 6.61 13.81
CA PRO A 53 8.98 7.23 12.95
C PRO A 53 8.54 8.66 12.64
N VAL A 54 9.43 9.62 12.90
CA VAL A 54 9.17 11.02 12.53
C VAL A 54 9.42 11.11 11.03
N ASP A 55 8.44 11.59 10.26
CA ASP A 55 8.62 11.83 8.83
C ASP A 55 9.81 12.77 8.63
N SER A 56 10.81 12.32 7.87
CA SER A 56 11.93 13.16 7.42
C SER A 56 11.51 14.02 6.23
N ILE A 57 10.51 13.56 5.47
CA ILE A 57 9.96 14.25 4.30
C ILE A 57 8.82 15.16 4.76
N THR A 58 8.85 16.41 4.33
CA THR A 58 7.81 17.41 4.65
C THR A 58 7.36 18.11 3.38
N GLY A 59 6.07 18.46 3.30
CA GLY A 59 5.49 19.19 2.17
C GLY A 59 4.29 18.47 1.55
N SER A 60 3.80 19.01 0.44
CA SER A 60 2.81 18.33 -0.39
C SER A 60 3.47 17.25 -1.25
N ALA A 61 2.68 16.26 -1.69
CA ALA A 61 3.19 15.25 -2.63
C ALA A 61 3.71 15.93 -3.91
N ALA A 62 3.04 16.96 -4.39
CA ALA A 62 3.45 17.70 -5.59
C ALA A 62 4.81 18.41 -5.41
N ASP A 63 5.01 19.15 -4.31
CA ASP A 63 6.28 19.84 -4.06
C ASP A 63 7.45 18.86 -3.92
N VAL A 64 7.23 17.75 -3.22
CA VAL A 64 8.24 16.71 -3.01
C VAL A 64 8.58 16.03 -4.32
N LEU A 65 7.60 15.62 -5.13
CA LEU A 65 7.86 14.99 -6.42
C LEU A 65 8.54 15.96 -7.39
N ALA A 66 8.12 17.22 -7.45
CA ALA A 66 8.77 18.22 -8.28
C ALA A 66 10.25 18.41 -7.92
N SER A 67 10.57 18.44 -6.61
CA SER A 67 11.97 18.52 -6.15
C SER A 67 12.79 17.28 -6.53
N ILE A 68 12.19 16.08 -6.48
CA ILE A 68 12.84 14.83 -6.91
C ILE A 68 13.13 14.87 -8.41
N LEU A 69 12.13 15.23 -9.22
CA LEU A 69 12.26 15.29 -10.67
C LEU A 69 13.33 16.31 -11.10
N GLU A 70 13.33 17.52 -10.48
CA GLU A 70 14.33 18.56 -10.75
C GLU A 70 15.76 18.09 -10.48
N LYS A 71 15.97 17.41 -9.35
CA LYS A 71 17.30 16.92 -8.92
C LYS A 71 17.76 15.68 -9.67
N ALA A 72 16.83 14.82 -10.06
CA ALA A 72 17.14 13.63 -10.87
C ALA A 72 17.64 14.02 -12.28
N GLY A 73 17.40 15.27 -12.69
CA GLY A 73 17.88 15.81 -13.96
C GLY A 73 16.95 15.54 -15.13
N ASP A 74 17.43 15.86 -16.31
CA ASP A 74 16.64 15.76 -17.54
C ASP A 74 16.49 14.29 -17.96
N SER A 75 15.25 13.84 -18.02
CA SER A 75 14.90 12.48 -18.47
C SER A 75 14.81 12.33 -19.98
N GLU A 76 14.99 13.42 -20.76
CA GLU A 76 14.65 13.48 -22.19
C GLU A 76 13.16 13.13 -22.47
N VAL A 77 12.35 12.95 -21.43
CA VAL A 77 10.93 12.63 -21.52
C VAL A 77 10.10 13.84 -21.12
N ALA A 78 9.30 14.34 -22.07
CA ALA A 78 8.31 15.36 -21.75
C ALA A 78 7.22 14.74 -20.85
N THR A 79 7.09 15.27 -19.64
CA THR A 79 6.11 14.80 -18.65
C THR A 79 5.04 15.84 -18.38
N MET A 80 3.93 15.39 -17.83
CA MET A 80 2.85 16.22 -17.32
C MET A 80 2.43 15.75 -15.94
N GLU A 81 2.05 16.69 -15.10
CA GLU A 81 1.38 16.35 -13.84
C GLU A 81 -0.07 15.97 -14.10
N VAL A 82 -0.50 14.88 -13.47
CA VAL A 82 -1.87 14.40 -13.52
C VAL A 82 -2.34 14.20 -12.08
N PRO A 83 -3.51 14.74 -11.69
CA PRO A 83 -4.07 14.42 -10.38
C PRO A 83 -4.44 12.94 -10.32
N LEU A 84 -4.19 12.32 -9.17
CA LEU A 84 -4.66 10.97 -8.89
C LEU A 84 -6.05 11.07 -8.28
N ASP A 85 -7.04 10.49 -8.92
CA ASP A 85 -8.43 10.49 -8.49
C ASP A 85 -9.04 9.08 -8.51
N ALA A 86 -10.29 8.96 -8.07
CA ALA A 86 -10.99 7.69 -7.97
C ALA A 86 -11.15 6.97 -9.34
N GLU A 87 -11.14 7.71 -10.46
CA GLU A 87 -11.34 7.15 -11.79
C GLU A 87 -10.04 6.56 -12.36
N ASN A 88 -8.89 7.15 -11.99
CA ASN A 88 -7.60 6.80 -12.58
C ASN A 88 -6.63 6.09 -11.62
N SER A 89 -6.87 6.10 -10.31
CA SER A 89 -5.92 5.62 -9.29
C SER A 89 -5.53 4.15 -9.48
N LEU A 90 -6.48 3.29 -9.82
CA LEU A 90 -6.19 1.88 -10.06
C LEU A 90 -5.28 1.71 -11.29
N GLY A 91 -5.60 2.39 -12.38
CA GLY A 91 -4.84 2.29 -13.62
C GLY A 91 -3.49 2.99 -13.56
N MET A 92 -3.33 4.06 -12.78
CA MET A 92 -2.07 4.82 -12.69
C MET A 92 -1.13 4.33 -11.59
N ALA A 93 -1.69 3.86 -10.47
CA ALA A 93 -0.92 3.56 -9.28
C ALA A 93 -1.21 2.18 -8.65
N GLY A 94 -2.17 1.42 -9.16
CA GLY A 94 -2.59 0.17 -8.54
C GLY A 94 -3.37 0.36 -7.23
N ILE A 95 -3.88 1.56 -6.96
CA ILE A 95 -4.63 1.92 -5.75
C ILE A 95 -6.11 1.96 -6.09
N SER A 96 -6.95 1.26 -5.32
CA SER A 96 -8.39 1.34 -5.50
C SER A 96 -8.92 2.73 -5.08
N ALA A 97 -10.07 3.13 -5.63
CA ALA A 97 -10.73 4.38 -5.25
C ALA A 97 -11.02 4.47 -3.74
N GLU A 98 -11.42 3.35 -3.12
CA GLU A 98 -11.67 3.26 -1.69
C GLU A 98 -10.39 3.46 -0.86
N GLN A 99 -9.27 2.86 -1.28
CA GLN A 99 -7.97 3.06 -0.62
C GLN A 99 -7.49 4.50 -0.78
N LEU A 100 -7.64 5.08 -1.96
CA LEU A 100 -7.29 6.48 -2.20
C LEU A 100 -8.04 7.42 -1.25
N GLU A 101 -9.35 7.27 -1.13
CA GLU A 101 -10.19 8.11 -0.28
C GLU A 101 -9.93 7.89 1.22
N SER A 102 -9.75 6.63 1.63
CA SER A 102 -9.66 6.28 3.05
C SER A 102 -8.26 6.46 3.64
N LEU A 103 -7.18 6.18 2.87
CA LEU A 103 -5.82 6.06 3.37
C LEU A 103 -4.89 7.20 2.91
N VAL A 104 -5.23 7.90 1.83
CA VAL A 104 -4.38 8.93 1.23
C VAL A 104 -4.80 10.33 1.68
N GLU A 105 -3.83 11.17 2.00
CA GLU A 105 -4.01 12.59 2.32
C GLU A 105 -3.80 13.46 1.09
N ASP A 106 -2.74 13.16 0.31
CA ASP A 106 -2.33 13.92 -0.87
C ASP A 106 -1.60 13.02 -1.88
N SER A 107 -1.67 13.35 -3.15
CA SER A 107 -1.05 12.54 -4.19
C SER A 107 -0.81 13.31 -5.49
N VAL A 108 0.20 12.90 -6.23
CA VAL A 108 0.54 13.47 -7.54
C VAL A 108 1.14 12.39 -8.43
N VAL A 109 0.93 12.54 -9.72
CA VAL A 109 1.51 11.69 -10.76
C VAL A 109 2.25 12.56 -11.76
N SER A 110 3.50 12.21 -12.06
CA SER A 110 4.21 12.68 -13.26
C SER A 110 4.18 11.54 -14.29
N SER A 111 3.60 11.80 -15.45
CA SER A 111 3.45 10.80 -16.51
C SER A 111 3.98 11.36 -17.84
N ALA A 112 4.54 10.47 -18.68
CA ALA A 112 4.92 10.87 -20.04
C ALA A 112 3.72 11.42 -20.82
N MET A 113 3.94 12.50 -21.56
CA MET A 113 2.92 13.10 -22.43
C MET A 113 2.57 12.23 -23.63
N MET A 114 3.43 11.26 -23.97
CA MET A 114 3.24 10.34 -25.10
C MET A 114 3.13 8.91 -24.59
N SER A 115 2.11 8.20 -25.02
CA SER A 115 1.87 6.79 -24.66
C SER A 115 2.90 5.80 -25.24
N SER A 116 3.76 6.27 -26.15
CA SER A 116 4.89 5.50 -26.70
C SER A 116 6.14 5.55 -25.81
N VAL A 117 6.08 6.23 -24.68
CA VAL A 117 7.16 6.30 -23.69
C VAL A 117 6.65 5.73 -22.37
N ALA A 118 7.30 4.68 -21.91
CA ALA A 118 6.94 4.05 -20.65
C ALA A 118 7.58 4.81 -19.48
N HIS A 119 6.90 5.86 -19.02
CA HIS A 119 7.32 6.61 -17.84
C HIS A 119 6.13 7.05 -17.01
N ILE A 120 6.21 6.77 -15.71
CA ILE A 120 5.34 7.30 -14.65
C ILE A 120 6.10 7.34 -13.33
N ALA A 121 5.93 8.42 -12.59
CA ALA A 121 6.33 8.54 -11.19
C ALA A 121 5.12 9.01 -10.39
N VAL A 122 4.74 8.24 -9.39
CA VAL A 122 3.62 8.52 -8.50
C VAL A 122 4.18 8.78 -7.11
N LEU A 123 3.78 9.86 -6.48
CA LEU A 123 4.05 10.10 -5.06
C LEU A 123 2.72 10.26 -4.31
N VAL A 124 2.57 9.49 -3.26
CA VAL A 124 1.40 9.48 -2.40
C VAL A 124 1.83 9.82 -0.99
N LYS A 125 1.13 10.75 -0.35
CA LYS A 125 1.22 11.02 1.08
C LYS A 125 0.03 10.38 1.77
N CYS A 126 0.29 9.41 2.63
CA CYS A 126 -0.72 8.70 3.40
C CYS A 126 -1.02 9.40 4.73
N LYS A 127 -2.15 9.07 5.34
CA LYS A 127 -2.59 9.64 6.61
C LYS A 127 -1.71 9.22 7.79
N ASP A 128 -1.14 8.02 7.71
CA ASP A 128 -0.23 7.44 8.71
C ASP A 128 0.65 6.36 8.07
N VAL A 129 1.60 5.83 8.85
CA VAL A 129 2.57 4.81 8.39
C VAL A 129 1.90 3.48 8.06
N GLU A 130 0.86 3.07 8.78
CA GLU A 130 0.12 1.83 8.50
C GLU A 130 -0.62 1.92 7.16
N SER A 131 -1.19 3.09 6.88
CA SER A 131 -1.77 3.42 5.58
C SER A 131 -0.72 3.37 4.47
N ALA A 132 0.50 3.87 4.72
CA ALA A 132 1.59 3.84 3.75
C ALA A 132 2.02 2.40 3.42
N GLU A 133 2.13 1.51 4.40
CA GLU A 133 2.41 0.09 4.17
C GLU A 133 1.31 -0.57 3.32
N THR A 134 0.05 -0.28 3.62
CA THR A 134 -1.09 -0.79 2.85
C THR A 134 -1.07 -0.31 1.40
N ILE A 135 -0.80 0.97 1.18
CA ILE A 135 -0.71 1.57 -0.16
C ILE A 135 0.50 1.01 -0.93
N LYS A 136 1.65 0.86 -0.28
CA LYS A 136 2.84 0.23 -0.88
C LYS A 136 2.55 -1.17 -1.40
N LEU A 137 1.87 -1.99 -0.61
CA LEU A 137 1.46 -3.34 -1.01
C LEU A 137 0.44 -3.30 -2.16
N ALA A 138 -0.54 -2.41 -2.10
CA ALA A 138 -1.52 -2.26 -3.17
C ALA A 138 -0.86 -1.88 -4.50
N MET A 139 0.05 -0.90 -4.49
CA MET A 139 0.83 -0.50 -5.66
C MET A 139 1.64 -1.67 -6.23
N LYS A 140 2.36 -2.40 -5.36
CA LYS A 140 3.17 -3.55 -5.76
C LYS A 140 2.33 -4.65 -6.43
N ASP A 141 1.17 -4.96 -5.86
CA ASP A 141 0.38 -6.13 -6.27
C ASP A 141 -0.56 -5.84 -7.45
N ASN A 142 -0.96 -4.58 -7.65
CA ASN A 142 -1.98 -4.22 -8.63
C ASN A 142 -1.47 -3.30 -9.75
N PHE A 143 -0.23 -2.77 -9.68
CA PHE A 143 0.27 -1.92 -10.75
C PHE A 143 0.44 -2.72 -12.03
N ASP A 144 -0.23 -2.26 -13.11
CA ASP A 144 -0.14 -2.92 -14.41
C ASP A 144 1.07 -2.42 -15.20
N VAL A 145 2.13 -3.21 -15.23
CA VAL A 145 3.35 -2.92 -15.99
C VAL A 145 3.13 -2.91 -17.52
N ARG A 146 2.00 -3.46 -18.00
CA ARG A 146 1.63 -3.52 -19.42
C ARG A 146 0.66 -2.43 -19.84
N ARG A 147 0.47 -1.41 -19.01
CA ARG A 147 -0.46 -0.30 -19.28
C ARG A 147 -0.13 0.50 -20.55
N TRP A 148 1.10 0.44 -21.03
CA TRP A 148 1.53 1.11 -22.25
C TRP A 148 1.34 0.23 -23.48
N VAL A 149 1.07 0.88 -24.62
CA VAL A 149 0.91 0.18 -25.90
C VAL A 149 2.28 0.04 -26.58
N CYS A 150 2.70 -1.19 -26.82
CA CYS A 150 3.93 -1.54 -27.55
C CYS A 150 5.25 -1.13 -26.91
N VAL A 151 5.24 -0.62 -25.67
CA VAL A 151 6.44 -0.28 -24.90
C VAL A 151 6.29 -0.79 -23.47
N MET A 152 7.41 -1.07 -22.83
CA MET A 152 7.48 -1.50 -21.44
C MET A 152 8.50 -0.64 -20.71
N PRO A 153 8.32 -0.34 -19.44
CA PRO A 153 9.38 0.24 -18.63
C PRO A 153 10.52 -0.76 -18.48
N GLU A 154 11.74 -0.28 -18.26
CA GLU A 154 12.90 -1.12 -17.99
C GLU A 154 13.00 -1.48 -16.51
N LYS A 155 12.52 -0.56 -15.65
CA LYS A 155 12.53 -0.73 -14.21
C LYS A 155 11.25 -0.22 -13.58
N VAL A 156 10.71 -1.03 -12.67
CA VAL A 156 9.52 -0.69 -11.87
C VAL A 156 9.78 -1.04 -10.42
N PHE A 157 9.47 -0.09 -9.52
CA PHE A 157 9.60 -0.32 -8.09
C PHE A 157 8.63 0.54 -7.29
N VAL A 158 8.41 0.12 -6.05
CA VAL A 158 7.74 0.90 -5.01
C VAL A 158 8.66 1.02 -3.80
N VAL A 159 8.72 2.19 -3.21
CA VAL A 159 9.48 2.48 -1.99
C VAL A 159 8.70 3.45 -1.12
N ASP A 160 8.89 3.36 0.19
CA ASP A 160 8.26 4.25 1.15
C ASP A 160 9.28 4.98 2.03
N SER A 161 8.83 6.02 2.69
CA SER A 161 9.51 6.70 3.78
C SER A 161 8.48 7.39 4.67
N GLY A 162 8.30 6.88 5.88
CA GLY A 162 7.27 7.38 6.79
C GLY A 162 5.88 7.29 6.17
N THR A 163 5.22 8.43 5.97
CA THR A 163 3.88 8.48 5.35
C THR A 163 3.91 8.60 3.82
N TYR A 164 5.08 8.73 3.21
CA TYR A 164 5.21 8.87 1.75
C TYR A 164 5.51 7.54 1.07
N VAL A 165 4.82 7.27 -0.03
CA VAL A 165 5.03 6.10 -0.89
C VAL A 165 5.26 6.57 -2.32
N MET A 166 6.36 6.12 -2.92
CA MET A 166 6.71 6.43 -4.30
C MET A 166 6.69 5.16 -5.16
N LEU A 167 5.98 5.20 -6.27
CA LEU A 167 6.02 4.20 -7.33
C LEU A 167 6.68 4.84 -8.55
N VAL A 168 7.63 4.13 -9.15
CA VAL A 168 8.29 4.55 -10.40
C VAL A 168 8.25 3.40 -11.39
N ALA A 169 7.90 3.71 -12.64
CA ALA A 169 8.09 2.85 -13.80
C ALA A 169 8.72 3.69 -14.91
N SER A 170 9.95 3.37 -15.33
CA SER A 170 10.70 4.19 -16.29
C SER A 170 11.86 3.43 -16.93
N PHE A 171 12.70 4.14 -17.67
CA PHE A 171 14.03 3.70 -18.08
C PHE A 171 14.89 3.46 -16.85
N GLU A 172 15.79 2.48 -16.89
CA GLU A 172 16.55 2.05 -15.73
C GLU A 172 17.35 3.20 -15.09
N ASP A 173 18.14 3.91 -15.87
CA ASP A 173 18.99 4.99 -15.37
C ASP A 173 18.18 6.13 -14.72
N TYR A 174 17.03 6.48 -15.31
CA TYR A 174 16.18 7.52 -14.75
C TYR A 174 15.39 7.06 -13.53
N ALA A 175 14.94 5.83 -13.52
CA ALA A 175 14.31 5.23 -12.35
C ALA A 175 15.28 5.20 -11.15
N ASP A 176 16.56 4.89 -11.40
CA ASP A 176 17.61 4.91 -10.38
C ASP A 176 17.90 6.34 -9.89
N ALA A 177 17.92 7.31 -10.78
CA ALA A 177 18.08 8.71 -10.39
C ALA A 177 16.94 9.17 -9.47
N LEU A 178 15.68 8.87 -9.82
CA LEU A 178 14.51 9.18 -8.99
C LEU A 178 14.57 8.50 -7.61
N TYR A 179 14.96 7.22 -7.58
CA TYR A 179 15.16 6.51 -6.31
C TYR A 179 16.23 7.15 -5.43
N ASN A 180 17.37 7.51 -6.02
CA ASN A 180 18.48 8.12 -5.29
C ASN A 180 18.09 9.48 -4.69
N GLU A 181 17.31 10.29 -5.41
CA GLU A 181 16.83 11.58 -4.90
C GLU A 181 15.77 11.38 -3.80
N PHE A 182 14.84 10.44 -3.97
CA PHE A 182 13.90 10.09 -2.90
C PHE A 182 14.62 9.60 -1.65
N LYS A 183 15.61 8.72 -1.81
CA LYS A 183 16.45 8.22 -0.71
C LYS A 183 17.24 9.36 -0.03
N ALA A 184 17.74 10.34 -0.79
CA ALA A 184 18.49 11.46 -0.23
C ALA A 184 17.62 12.34 0.70
N ILE A 185 16.35 12.56 0.35
CA ILE A 185 15.41 13.31 1.19
C ILE A 185 14.83 12.47 2.35
N ALA A 186 14.68 11.17 2.16
CA ALA A 186 14.22 10.23 3.18
C ALA A 186 15.26 9.98 4.28
N GLY A 187 16.54 10.06 3.94
CA GLY A 187 17.64 9.80 4.87
C GLY A 187 17.60 8.39 5.44
N GLU A 188 17.70 8.28 6.76
CA GLU A 188 17.68 6.97 7.45
C GLU A 188 16.27 6.34 7.53
N ASN A 189 15.22 7.10 7.21
CA ASN A 189 13.84 6.63 7.24
C ASN A 189 13.39 5.98 5.92
N ILE A 190 14.31 5.78 4.98
CA ILE A 190 14.00 5.09 3.73
C ILE A 190 13.60 3.63 4.00
N GLY A 191 12.43 3.24 3.52
CA GLY A 191 11.96 1.86 3.57
C GLY A 191 12.64 0.96 2.54
N GLU A 192 12.29 -0.30 2.57
CA GLU A 192 12.76 -1.27 1.57
C GLU A 192 12.16 -0.96 0.20
N MET A 193 13.01 -0.86 -0.81
CA MET A 193 12.58 -0.78 -2.21
C MET A 193 12.12 -2.17 -2.68
N VAL A 194 10.88 -2.27 -3.16
CA VAL A 194 10.30 -3.49 -3.70
C VAL A 194 10.21 -3.39 -5.22
N ALA A 195 10.96 -4.22 -5.92
CA ALA A 195 10.88 -4.30 -7.38
C ALA A 195 9.59 -5.00 -7.84
N ILE A 196 8.99 -4.49 -8.91
CA ILE A 196 7.89 -5.14 -9.62
C ILE A 196 8.47 -5.74 -10.91
N PRO A 197 8.33 -7.05 -11.13
CA PRO A 197 8.88 -7.70 -12.33
C PRO A 197 8.28 -7.13 -13.62
N VAL A 198 9.12 -6.90 -14.61
CA VAL A 198 8.74 -6.45 -15.96
C VAL A 198 8.91 -7.64 -16.90
N GLU A 199 7.84 -8.43 -17.08
CA GLU A 199 7.83 -9.63 -17.95
C GLU A 199 6.70 -9.57 -19.00
#